data_3428a36a3ab2e7e95772942b7ad2cdb1
#
_entry.id   3428a36a3ab2e7e95772942b7ad2cdb1
#
_cell.length_a   1.000
_cell.length_b   1.000
_cell.length_c   1.000
_cell.angle_alpha   90.00
_cell.angle_beta   90.00
_cell.angle_gamma   90.00
#
_symmetry.space_group_name_H-M   'P 1'
#
loop_
_entity.id
_entity.type
_entity.pdbx_description
1 polymer ?
#
loop_
_entity_poly.entity_id
_entity_poly.type
_entity_poly.pdbx_seq_one_letter_code
_entity_poly.pdbx_strand_id
1 'polypeptide(L)'
;MARTPTSAPGSSPGAIPRQAAGFTLLELLVVVSIVAVASAGVSFALRDATGAPLERDAQRLAALLESARAKSRLSGQPVRWVATPGAFRFDGLPPDSLPQKWLAADTRVRSGGQLLLGPEPIIGPQAVVLTSAEHPERSLRVATDGLRPFSVTPDTP
;
A
#
# COMPACT_ATOMS: atom_id res chain seq x y z
N MET A 1 49.09 77.53 -45.52
CA MET A 1 47.97 76.74 -46.12
C MET A 1 47.79 75.50 -45.33
N ALA A 2 46.82 75.49 -44.43
CA ALA A 2 46.52 74.32 -43.53
C ALA A 2 45.16 73.81 -43.92
N ARG A 3 45.05 72.48 -44.20
CA ARG A 3 43.81 71.81 -44.47
C ARG A 3 43.44 71.01 -43.25
N THR A 4 42.24 71.25 -42.71
CA THR A 4 41.62 70.57 -41.61
C THR A 4 40.89 69.29 -42.11
N PRO A 5 41.09 68.13 -41.50
CA PRO A 5 40.25 66.97 -41.82
C PRO A 5 38.97 66.98 -40.98
N THR A 6 37.83 66.84 -41.67
CA THR A 6 36.49 66.67 -41.08
C THR A 6 36.32 65.23 -40.60
N SER A 7 36.05 65.05 -39.32
CA SER A 7 35.67 63.73 -38.72
C SER A 7 34.17 63.47 -38.92
N ALA A 8 33.83 62.33 -39.52
CA ALA A 8 32.47 61.86 -39.65
C ALA A 8 32.02 61.21 -38.34
N PRO A 9 30.74 61.36 -37.91
CA PRO A 9 30.24 60.70 -36.72
C PRO A 9 29.95 59.17 -36.99
N GLY A 10 30.52 58.32 -36.16
CA GLY A 10 30.34 56.90 -36.22
C GLY A 10 28.91 56.51 -35.80
N SER A 11 28.24 55.77 -36.66
CA SER A 11 26.93 55.18 -36.38
C SER A 11 27.05 54.02 -35.37
N SER A 12 26.51 54.19 -34.19
CA SER A 12 26.39 53.11 -33.20
C SER A 12 25.38 52.04 -33.70
N PRO A 13 25.69 50.73 -33.66
CA PRO A 13 24.73 49.70 -33.99
C PRO A 13 23.62 49.69 -32.93
N GLY A 14 22.38 49.86 -33.39
CA GLY A 14 21.20 49.87 -32.56
C GLY A 14 21.02 48.56 -31.78
N ALA A 15 20.93 48.68 -30.47
CA ALA A 15 20.57 47.57 -29.61
C ALA A 15 19.13 47.11 -29.98
N ILE A 16 19.00 45.85 -30.42
CA ILE A 16 17.72 45.22 -30.68
C ILE A 16 17.02 45.06 -29.33
N PRO A 17 15.82 45.66 -29.12
CA PRO A 17 15.12 45.47 -27.87
C PRO A 17 14.71 43.98 -27.76
N ARG A 18 15.23 43.28 -26.74
CA ARG A 18 14.72 41.97 -26.36
C ARG A 18 13.27 42.18 -25.93
N GLN A 19 12.33 41.77 -26.77
CA GLN A 19 10.93 41.67 -26.38
C GLN A 19 10.83 40.67 -25.23
N ALA A 20 10.46 41.13 -24.04
CA ALA A 20 10.07 40.28 -22.95
C ALA A 20 8.83 39.49 -23.39
N ALA A 21 9.02 38.22 -23.70
CA ALA A 21 7.90 37.35 -24.00
C ALA A 21 7.04 37.22 -22.72
N GLY A 22 5.90 37.89 -22.71
CA GLY A 22 4.90 37.71 -21.64
C GLY A 22 4.29 36.33 -21.75
N PHE A 23 4.03 35.67 -20.59
CA PHE A 23 3.31 34.42 -20.52
C PHE A 23 1.90 34.59 -21.12
N THR A 24 1.51 33.69 -22.02
CA THR A 24 0.16 33.68 -22.57
C THR A 24 -0.81 33.04 -21.57
N LEU A 25 -2.07 33.49 -21.56
CA LEU A 25 -3.13 32.93 -20.71
C LEU A 25 -3.32 31.43 -21.00
N LEU A 26 -3.16 31.03 -22.25
CA LEU A 26 -3.22 29.64 -22.69
C LEU A 26 -2.10 28.80 -22.08
N GLU A 27 -0.86 29.31 -22.05
CA GLU A 27 0.29 28.63 -21.45
C GLU A 27 0.10 28.41 -19.94
N LEU A 28 -0.44 29.43 -19.23
CA LEU A 28 -0.79 29.29 -17.82
C LEU A 28 -1.85 28.22 -17.62
N LEU A 29 -2.89 28.19 -18.46
CA LEU A 29 -3.99 27.23 -18.38
C LEU A 29 -3.48 25.80 -18.60
N VAL A 30 -2.58 25.60 -19.58
CA VAL A 30 -1.97 24.29 -19.85
C VAL A 30 -1.12 23.84 -18.68
N VAL A 31 -0.30 24.71 -18.10
CA VAL A 31 0.54 24.38 -16.94
C VAL A 31 -0.33 23.98 -15.74
N VAL A 32 -1.37 24.77 -15.42
CA VAL A 32 -2.28 24.44 -14.30
C VAL A 32 -2.99 23.11 -14.54
N SER A 33 -3.40 22.85 -15.79
CA SER A 33 -4.04 21.55 -16.14
C SER A 33 -3.10 20.37 -15.95
N ILE A 34 -1.83 20.49 -16.37
CA ILE A 34 -0.83 19.44 -16.18
C ILE A 34 -0.56 19.20 -14.69
N VAL A 35 -0.42 20.28 -13.90
CA VAL A 35 -0.21 20.19 -12.45
C VAL A 35 -1.41 19.51 -11.76
N ALA A 36 -2.63 19.87 -12.16
CA ALA A 36 -3.84 19.26 -11.60
C ALA A 36 -3.91 17.75 -11.88
N VAL A 37 -3.64 17.32 -13.12
CA VAL A 37 -3.62 15.92 -13.51
C VAL A 37 -2.49 15.16 -12.78
N ALA A 38 -1.29 15.73 -12.69
CA ALA A 38 -0.17 15.15 -11.97
C ALA A 38 -0.47 14.99 -10.48
N SER A 39 -1.08 16.00 -9.86
CA SER A 39 -1.47 15.96 -8.42
C SER A 39 -2.54 14.90 -8.15
N ALA A 40 -3.50 14.71 -9.05
CA ALA A 40 -4.50 13.65 -8.94
C ALA A 40 -3.82 12.25 -8.99
N GLY A 41 -2.87 12.03 -9.90
CA GLY A 41 -2.14 10.78 -10.02
C GLY A 41 -1.33 10.43 -8.75
N VAL A 42 -0.65 11.40 -8.15
CA VAL A 42 0.08 11.23 -6.89
C VAL A 42 -0.86 10.85 -5.73
N SER A 43 -2.02 11.48 -5.64
CA SER A 43 -3.02 11.18 -4.60
C SER A 43 -3.56 9.76 -4.70
N PHE A 44 -3.72 9.23 -5.91
CA PHE A 44 -4.13 7.85 -6.14
C PHE A 44 -3.02 6.86 -5.71
N ALA A 45 -1.78 7.09 -6.12
CA ALA A 45 -0.63 6.23 -5.76
C ALA A 45 -0.39 6.17 -4.24
N LEU A 46 -0.59 7.28 -3.52
CA LEU A 46 -0.47 7.32 -2.06
C LEU A 46 -1.58 6.53 -1.35
N ARG A 47 -2.80 6.53 -1.87
CA ARG A 47 -3.91 5.72 -1.31
C ARG A 47 -3.66 4.22 -1.45
N ASP A 48 -3.11 3.77 -2.57
CA ASP A 48 -2.74 2.36 -2.77
C ASP A 48 -1.57 1.95 -1.87
N ALA A 49 -0.59 2.83 -1.68
CA ALA A 49 0.56 2.56 -0.83
C ALA A 49 0.19 2.36 0.66
N THR A 50 -0.81 3.08 1.18
CA THR A 50 -1.23 2.99 2.59
C THR A 50 -2.01 1.71 2.92
N GLY A 51 -2.64 1.06 1.92
CA GLY A 51 -3.35 -0.23 2.11
C GLY A 51 -2.47 -1.46 1.92
N ALA A 52 -1.39 -1.33 1.17
CA ALA A 52 -0.53 -2.44 0.76
C ALA A 52 0.11 -3.24 1.93
N PRO A 53 0.50 -2.65 3.07
CA PRO A 53 1.02 -3.43 4.21
C PRO A 53 -0.02 -4.35 4.82
N LEU A 54 -1.23 -3.85 5.09
CA LEU A 54 -2.34 -4.63 5.65
C LEU A 54 -2.78 -5.76 4.70
N GLU A 55 -2.87 -5.46 3.40
CA GLU A 55 -3.20 -6.44 2.36
C GLU A 55 -2.17 -7.58 2.33
N ARG A 56 -0.87 -7.25 2.36
CA ARG A 56 0.21 -8.26 2.40
C ARG A 56 0.15 -9.11 3.64
N ASP A 57 -0.14 -8.55 4.82
CA ASP A 57 -0.29 -9.30 6.05
C ASP A 57 -1.53 -10.21 6.00
N ALA A 58 -2.65 -9.74 5.45
CA ALA A 58 -3.86 -10.54 5.29
C ALA A 58 -3.66 -11.73 4.35
N GLN A 59 -3.05 -11.50 3.18
CA GLN A 59 -2.74 -12.57 2.22
C GLN A 59 -1.74 -13.58 2.78
N ARG A 60 -0.70 -13.09 3.47
CA ARG A 60 0.25 -13.95 4.15
C ARG A 60 -0.39 -14.76 5.26
N LEU A 61 -1.26 -14.15 6.07
CA LEU A 61 -2.00 -14.89 7.10
C LEU A 61 -2.85 -15.99 6.49
N ALA A 62 -3.61 -15.72 5.41
CA ALA A 62 -4.38 -16.74 4.71
C ALA A 62 -3.52 -17.94 4.30
N ALA A 63 -2.34 -17.69 3.71
CA ALA A 63 -1.39 -18.73 3.33
C ALA A 63 -0.83 -19.51 4.54
N LEU A 64 -0.54 -18.83 5.65
CA LEU A 64 -0.06 -19.46 6.89
C LEU A 64 -1.14 -20.34 7.54
N LEU A 65 -2.41 -19.89 7.53
CA LEU A 65 -3.54 -20.67 8.04
C LEU A 65 -3.73 -21.97 7.23
N GLU A 66 -3.62 -21.90 5.89
CA GLU A 66 -3.68 -23.10 5.04
C GLU A 66 -2.48 -24.03 5.27
N SER A 67 -1.29 -23.48 5.45
CA SER A 67 -0.08 -24.27 5.79
C SER A 67 -0.26 -24.98 7.13
N ALA A 68 -0.78 -24.28 8.14
CA ALA A 68 -1.06 -24.86 9.45
C ALA A 68 -2.17 -25.93 9.39
N ARG A 69 -3.22 -25.69 8.59
CA ARG A 69 -4.29 -26.67 8.32
C ARG A 69 -3.73 -27.94 7.67
N ALA A 70 -2.85 -27.82 6.69
CA ALA A 70 -2.19 -28.95 6.06
C ALA A 70 -1.33 -29.73 7.05
N LYS A 71 -0.53 -29.04 7.89
CA LYS A 71 0.29 -29.67 8.93
C LYS A 71 -0.57 -30.38 9.97
N SER A 72 -1.68 -29.80 10.40
CA SER A 72 -2.65 -30.43 11.31
C SER A 72 -3.20 -31.74 10.75
N ARG A 73 -3.62 -31.75 9.49
CA ARG A 73 -4.11 -32.96 8.82
C ARG A 73 -3.04 -34.05 8.68
N LEU A 74 -1.80 -33.66 8.38
CA LEU A 74 -0.68 -34.61 8.24
C LEU A 74 -0.27 -35.24 9.57
N SER A 75 -0.29 -34.47 10.66
CA SER A 75 0.08 -34.95 12.00
C SER A 75 -1.06 -35.61 12.77
N GLY A 76 -2.32 -35.42 12.35
CA GLY A 76 -3.49 -35.81 13.11
C GLY A 76 -3.70 -35.04 14.42
N GLN A 77 -2.92 -33.96 14.63
CA GLN A 77 -2.98 -33.15 15.85
C GLN A 77 -3.79 -31.86 15.63
N PRO A 78 -4.63 -31.46 16.61
CA PRO A 78 -5.38 -30.22 16.52
C PRO A 78 -4.40 -29.03 16.53
N VAL A 79 -4.58 -28.12 15.58
CA VAL A 79 -3.81 -26.86 15.50
C VAL A 79 -4.78 -25.70 15.67
N ARG A 80 -4.39 -24.75 16.50
CA ARG A 80 -5.16 -23.53 16.75
C ARG A 80 -4.28 -22.31 16.48
N TRP A 81 -4.77 -21.40 15.67
CA TRP A 81 -4.21 -20.08 15.55
C TRP A 81 -4.77 -19.16 16.64
N VAL A 82 -3.92 -18.38 17.30
CA VAL A 82 -4.30 -17.46 18.38
C VAL A 82 -3.61 -16.12 18.16
N ALA A 83 -4.41 -15.06 18.11
CA ALA A 83 -3.92 -13.69 18.09
C ALA A 83 -3.33 -13.31 19.46
N THR A 84 -2.25 -12.56 19.44
CA THR A 84 -1.63 -11.96 20.63
C THR A 84 -1.38 -10.47 20.38
N PRO A 85 -1.14 -9.65 21.40
CA PRO A 85 -0.81 -8.23 21.18
C PRO A 85 0.40 -8.08 20.25
N GLY A 86 0.17 -7.50 19.05
CA GLY A 86 1.22 -7.25 18.05
C GLY A 86 1.79 -8.46 17.33
N ALA A 87 1.23 -9.68 17.55
CA ALA A 87 1.72 -10.92 16.96
C ALA A 87 0.59 -11.98 16.88
N PHE A 88 0.95 -13.22 16.61
CA PHE A 88 0.07 -14.39 16.68
C PHE A 88 0.91 -15.65 16.92
N ARG A 89 0.26 -16.75 17.28
CA ARG A 89 0.93 -18.06 17.43
C ARG A 89 0.07 -19.19 16.90
N PHE A 90 0.72 -20.33 16.66
CA PHE A 90 0.06 -21.58 16.31
C PHE A 90 0.26 -22.59 17.42
N ASP A 91 -0.76 -22.84 18.22
CA ASP A 91 -0.76 -23.88 19.25
C ASP A 91 -0.98 -25.25 18.60
N GLY A 92 -0.20 -26.26 18.98
CA GLY A 92 -0.26 -27.61 18.41
C GLY A 92 0.74 -27.87 17.28
N LEU A 93 1.52 -26.87 16.89
CA LEU A 93 2.67 -27.04 15.99
C LEU A 93 4.00 -26.97 16.76
N PRO A 94 5.06 -27.64 16.24
CA PRO A 94 6.40 -27.46 16.78
C PRO A 94 6.83 -25.98 16.76
N PRO A 95 7.64 -25.53 17.72
CA PRO A 95 8.19 -24.18 17.73
C PRO A 95 8.85 -23.84 16.38
N ASP A 96 8.73 -22.61 15.95
CA ASP A 96 9.34 -22.04 14.73
C ASP A 96 8.96 -22.74 13.41
N SER A 97 7.95 -23.61 13.43
CA SER A 97 7.48 -24.29 12.21
C SER A 97 6.76 -23.37 11.23
N LEU A 98 6.25 -22.24 11.69
CA LEU A 98 5.62 -21.16 10.92
C LEU A 98 5.95 -19.80 11.54
N PRO A 99 6.02 -18.73 10.73
CA PRO A 99 6.16 -17.37 11.24
C PRO A 99 5.01 -16.97 12.17
N GLN A 100 5.31 -16.16 13.20
CA GLN A 100 4.36 -15.76 14.25
C GLN A 100 4.26 -14.23 14.41
N LYS A 101 4.86 -13.46 13.50
CA LYS A 101 4.86 -11.99 13.55
C LYS A 101 4.21 -11.41 12.30
N TRP A 102 3.58 -10.25 12.47
CA TRP A 102 3.12 -9.44 11.35
C TRP A 102 4.32 -8.86 10.57
N LEU A 103 4.14 -8.56 9.29
CA LEU A 103 5.14 -7.85 8.49
C LEU A 103 5.13 -6.35 8.84
N ALA A 104 3.93 -5.81 9.04
CA ALA A 104 3.75 -4.42 9.42
C ALA A 104 3.52 -4.30 10.94
N ALA A 105 4.18 -3.35 11.57
CA ALA A 105 4.10 -3.15 13.02
C ALA A 105 2.74 -2.61 13.50
N ASP A 106 1.96 -2.04 12.59
CA ASP A 106 0.65 -1.45 12.83
C ASP A 106 -0.52 -2.42 12.61
N THR A 107 -0.31 -3.61 12.07
CA THR A 107 -1.35 -4.63 11.87
C THR A 107 -1.90 -5.11 13.22
N ARG A 108 -3.23 -5.12 13.34
CA ARG A 108 -3.97 -5.54 14.53
C ARG A 108 -5.12 -6.48 14.17
N VAL A 109 -5.46 -7.36 15.09
CA VAL A 109 -6.67 -8.19 15.00
C VAL A 109 -7.82 -7.43 15.65
N ARG A 110 -8.87 -7.15 14.88
CA ARG A 110 -10.09 -6.47 15.33
C ARG A 110 -11.09 -7.45 15.92
N SER A 111 -11.24 -8.62 15.29
CA SER A 111 -12.13 -9.69 15.74
C SER A 111 -11.67 -11.06 15.25
N GLY A 112 -12.17 -12.15 15.83
CA GLY A 112 -11.79 -13.51 15.44
C GLY A 112 -10.41 -13.91 15.98
N GLY A 113 -10.11 -13.63 17.23
CA GLY A 113 -8.79 -13.86 17.85
C GLY A 113 -8.34 -15.31 17.97
N GLN A 114 -9.18 -16.29 17.59
CA GLN A 114 -8.85 -17.73 17.58
C GLN A 114 -9.50 -18.43 16.40
N LEU A 115 -8.75 -19.34 15.75
CA LEU A 115 -9.22 -20.19 14.67
C LEU A 115 -8.77 -21.63 14.92
N LEU A 116 -9.66 -22.61 14.73
CA LEU A 116 -9.34 -24.03 14.79
C LEU A 116 -9.05 -24.53 13.38
N LEU A 117 -7.87 -25.13 13.16
CA LEU A 117 -7.35 -25.44 11.83
C LEU A 117 -7.30 -26.95 11.50
N GLY A 118 -8.03 -27.76 12.27
CA GLY A 118 -8.10 -29.20 12.06
C GLY A 118 -7.82 -29.97 13.36
N PRO A 119 -7.59 -31.29 13.30
CA PRO A 119 -7.20 -32.13 12.15
C PRO A 119 -8.32 -32.55 11.19
N GLU A 120 -9.56 -32.25 11.50
CA GLU A 120 -10.70 -32.64 10.68
C GLU A 120 -10.58 -32.11 9.24
N PRO A 121 -10.97 -32.90 8.22
CA PRO A 121 -10.95 -32.46 6.81
C PRO A 121 -11.82 -31.24 6.55
N ILE A 122 -12.95 -31.15 7.25
CA ILE A 122 -13.90 -30.04 7.19
C ILE A 122 -13.91 -29.35 8.55
N ILE A 123 -13.58 -28.07 8.56
CA ILE A 123 -13.70 -27.20 9.72
C ILE A 123 -14.96 -26.32 9.57
N GLY A 124 -15.50 -25.81 10.65
CA GLY A 124 -16.60 -24.85 10.54
C GLY A 124 -16.20 -23.55 9.85
N PRO A 125 -17.16 -22.74 9.36
CA PRO A 125 -16.87 -21.40 8.86
C PRO A 125 -16.18 -20.56 9.94
N GLN A 126 -15.09 -19.89 9.58
CA GLN A 126 -14.29 -19.09 10.50
C GLN A 126 -13.77 -17.84 9.81
N ALA A 127 -13.56 -16.79 10.59
CA ALA A 127 -13.01 -15.55 10.09
C ALA A 127 -12.20 -14.82 11.16
N VAL A 128 -11.21 -14.06 10.68
CA VAL A 128 -10.51 -13.05 11.46
C VAL A 128 -10.54 -11.74 10.69
N VAL A 129 -10.74 -10.64 11.38
CA VAL A 129 -10.70 -9.29 10.80
C VAL A 129 -9.42 -8.61 11.25
N LEU A 130 -8.65 -8.16 10.27
CA LEU A 130 -7.44 -7.39 10.46
C LEU A 130 -7.72 -5.92 10.17
N THR A 131 -7.03 -5.05 10.89
CA THR A 131 -7.04 -3.60 10.68
C THR A 131 -5.66 -3.02 10.89
N SER A 132 -5.42 -1.82 10.36
CA SER A 132 -4.24 -1.04 10.68
C SER A 132 -4.52 -0.15 11.90
N ALA A 133 -3.55 -0.02 12.81
CA ALA A 133 -3.65 0.92 13.91
C ALA A 133 -3.58 2.38 13.45
N GLU A 134 -2.89 2.64 12.32
CA GLU A 134 -2.79 3.96 11.71
C GLU A 134 -4.03 4.31 10.88
N HIS A 135 -4.72 3.30 10.31
CA HIS A 135 -5.89 3.43 9.46
C HIS A 135 -7.02 2.49 9.91
N PRO A 136 -7.67 2.78 11.07
CA PRO A 136 -8.68 1.89 11.67
C PRO A 136 -9.96 1.78 10.84
N GLU A 137 -10.20 2.70 9.90
CA GLU A 137 -11.31 2.65 8.92
C GLU A 137 -11.10 1.56 7.85
N ARG A 138 -9.87 1.08 7.69
CA ARG A 138 -9.54 0.00 6.76
C ARG A 138 -9.50 -1.32 7.51
N SER A 139 -10.33 -2.25 7.08
CA SER A 139 -10.32 -3.61 7.61
C SER A 139 -10.43 -4.64 6.50
N LEU A 140 -9.74 -5.76 6.70
CA LEU A 140 -9.75 -6.92 5.81
C LEU A 140 -10.19 -8.14 6.59
N ARG A 141 -11.06 -8.91 5.96
CA ARG A 141 -11.59 -10.16 6.48
C ARG A 141 -10.84 -11.33 5.84
N VAL A 142 -10.17 -12.13 6.63
CA VAL A 142 -9.57 -13.40 6.24
C VAL A 142 -10.50 -14.51 6.69
N ALA A 143 -11.14 -15.21 5.76
CA ALA A 143 -12.23 -16.14 6.08
C ALA A 143 -12.20 -17.42 5.26
N THR A 144 -12.76 -18.49 5.81
CA THR A 144 -13.09 -19.73 5.12
C THR A 144 -14.53 -20.15 5.44
N ASP A 145 -15.18 -20.82 4.49
CA ASP A 145 -16.46 -21.53 4.70
C ASP A 145 -16.23 -22.94 5.29
N GLY A 146 -14.96 -23.32 5.51
CA GLY A 146 -14.55 -24.62 6.03
C GLY A 146 -14.20 -25.63 4.93
N LEU A 147 -14.63 -25.41 3.70
CA LEU A 147 -14.36 -26.25 2.52
C LEU A 147 -13.28 -25.64 1.64
N ARG A 148 -13.42 -24.35 1.36
CA ARG A 148 -12.47 -23.59 0.53
C ARG A 148 -11.29 -23.08 1.35
N PRO A 149 -10.18 -22.77 0.70
CA PRO A 149 -9.07 -22.08 1.34
C PRO A 149 -9.48 -20.74 1.94
N PHE A 150 -8.72 -20.29 2.93
CA PHE A 150 -8.87 -18.93 3.46
C PHE A 150 -8.68 -17.91 2.36
N SER A 151 -9.60 -16.97 2.26
CA SER A 151 -9.59 -15.86 1.29
C SER A 151 -9.64 -14.52 2.00
N VAL A 152 -9.10 -13.50 1.35
CA VAL A 152 -9.08 -12.13 1.84
C VAL A 152 -10.15 -11.32 1.10
N THR A 153 -10.98 -10.63 1.85
CA THR A 153 -12.00 -9.70 1.33
C THR A 153 -12.00 -8.41 2.14
N PRO A 154 -12.40 -7.28 1.57
CA PRO A 154 -12.69 -6.08 2.36
C PRO A 154 -13.75 -6.41 3.42
N ASP A 155 -13.53 -5.93 4.66
CA ASP A 155 -14.53 -6.03 5.72
C ASP A 155 -15.33 -4.73 5.70
N THR A 156 -16.47 -4.78 5.01
CA THR A 156 -17.42 -3.66 4.99
C THR A 156 -18.35 -3.82 6.19
N PRO A 157 -18.52 -2.78 7.03
CA PRO A 157 -19.40 -2.81 8.20
C PRO A 157 -20.85 -2.99 7.84
#